data_c841705aadeba0eb3ed100d5f98fe881
#
_entry.id   c841705aadeba0eb3ed100d5f98fe881
#
_cell.length_a   1.000
_cell.length_b   1.000
_cell.length_c   1.000
_cell.angle_alpha   90.00
_cell.angle_beta   90.00
_cell.angle_gamma   90.00
#
_symmetry.space_group_name_H-M   'P 1'
#
loop_
_entity.id
_entity.type
_entity.pdbx_description
1 polymer ?
#
loop_
_entity_poly.entity_id
_entity_poly.type
_entity_poly.pdbx_seq_one_letter_code
_entity_poly.pdbx_strand_id
1 'polypeptide(L)'
;MASSQGPAPSLRGVGGDEVLRLLSRLAVGKTPPADASVTTVPAPALLDGRRVRALVVGGTGWHVVAADVDPAWVAAQVAHDPIEAPLGARFLSALADRVGGEPGVLDALLVALPAPAAPGLELVETGPGEHPRVRRALAHRTDVRVWTTPDGTALLALGRGVCGRWETGVEVQPAVRGRGLGTALAAAAPALVPGGEPLWAQVAPANTASLRSFLAAGWRPVGAEVVVG
;
A
#
# COMPACT_ATOMS: atom_id res chain seq x y z
N MET A 1 -6.43 -17.00 -39.36
CA MET A 1 -5.25 -16.17 -39.06
C MET A 1 -5.30 -15.89 -37.55
N ALA A 2 -4.49 -16.58 -36.79
CA ALA A 2 -4.44 -16.44 -35.33
C ALA A 2 -3.37 -15.42 -35.00
N SER A 3 -3.77 -14.29 -34.40
CA SER A 3 -2.87 -13.25 -33.90
C SER A 3 -2.22 -13.74 -32.61
N SER A 4 -0.95 -14.05 -32.65
CA SER A 4 -0.12 -14.33 -31.48
C SER A 4 0.10 -13.02 -30.70
N GLN A 5 -0.57 -12.87 -29.55
CA GLN A 5 -0.19 -11.89 -28.57
C GLN A 5 1.10 -12.38 -27.90
N GLY A 6 2.19 -11.66 -28.14
CA GLY A 6 3.47 -11.86 -27.46
C GLY A 6 3.35 -11.55 -25.97
N PRO A 7 4.25 -12.09 -25.12
CA PRO A 7 4.24 -11.86 -23.69
C PRO A 7 4.45 -10.37 -23.41
N ALA A 8 3.67 -9.84 -22.47
CA ALA A 8 3.82 -8.47 -21.98
C ALA A 8 5.24 -8.21 -21.47
N PRO A 9 5.83 -7.02 -21.73
CA PRO A 9 7.17 -6.70 -21.30
C PRO A 9 7.27 -6.72 -19.77
N SER A 10 8.24 -7.46 -19.23
CA SER A 10 8.57 -7.46 -17.81
C SER A 10 9.20 -6.12 -17.42
N LEU A 11 8.44 -5.23 -16.81
CA LEU A 11 8.93 -3.97 -16.25
C LEU A 11 9.61 -4.21 -14.89
N ARG A 12 10.74 -4.89 -14.88
CA ARG A 12 11.59 -5.06 -13.70
C ARG A 12 12.74 -4.05 -13.76
N GLY A 13 12.55 -2.87 -13.17
CA GLY A 13 13.65 -1.98 -12.81
C GLY A 13 14.32 -2.48 -11.53
N VAL A 14 15.65 -2.39 -11.43
CA VAL A 14 16.45 -2.93 -10.32
C VAL A 14 15.97 -2.39 -8.94
N GLY A 15 15.53 -1.14 -8.84
CA GLY A 15 15.04 -0.55 -7.60
C GLY A 15 13.67 -1.07 -7.13
N GLY A 16 12.76 -1.38 -8.06
CA GLY A 16 11.46 -1.98 -7.75
C GLY A 16 11.58 -3.37 -7.12
N ASP A 17 12.63 -4.11 -7.47
CA ASP A 17 12.88 -5.47 -6.97
C ASP A 17 13.27 -5.49 -5.48
N GLU A 18 13.96 -4.47 -4.96
CA GLU A 18 14.37 -4.43 -3.54
C GLU A 18 13.22 -4.11 -2.62
N VAL A 19 12.39 -3.13 -2.97
CA VAL A 19 11.16 -2.81 -2.22
C VAL A 19 10.19 -3.98 -2.29
N LEU A 20 10.01 -4.60 -3.45
CA LEU A 20 9.13 -5.76 -3.60
C LEU A 20 9.61 -6.95 -2.77
N ARG A 21 10.93 -7.20 -2.70
CA ARG A 21 11.52 -8.23 -1.83
C ARG A 21 11.27 -7.93 -0.35
N LEU A 22 11.42 -6.67 0.08
CA LEU A 22 11.07 -6.25 1.44
C LEU A 22 9.59 -6.55 1.73
N LEU A 23 8.68 -6.08 0.89
CA LEU A 23 7.24 -6.30 1.05
C LEU A 23 6.89 -7.78 1.09
N SER A 24 7.47 -8.59 0.19
CA SER A 24 7.24 -10.06 0.19
C SER A 24 7.69 -10.73 1.48
N ARG A 25 8.81 -10.28 2.08
CA ARG A 25 9.26 -10.75 3.40
C ARG A 25 8.32 -10.31 4.52
N LEU A 26 7.91 -9.04 4.53
CA LEU A 26 6.97 -8.51 5.52
C LEU A 26 5.61 -9.24 5.45
N ALA A 27 5.15 -9.58 4.25
CA ALA A 27 3.91 -10.31 4.06
C ALA A 27 3.89 -11.67 4.78
N VAL A 28 5.03 -12.33 4.88
CA VAL A 28 5.18 -13.63 5.59
C VAL A 28 5.77 -13.49 7.01
N GLY A 29 5.79 -12.27 7.56
CA GLY A 29 6.24 -12.02 8.94
C GLY A 29 7.76 -11.95 9.12
N LYS A 30 8.54 -11.86 8.03
CA LYS A 30 10.01 -11.73 8.08
C LYS A 30 10.38 -10.25 8.02
N THR A 31 10.56 -9.63 9.17
CA THR A 31 11.02 -8.23 9.30
C THR A 31 12.56 -8.14 9.19
N PRO A 32 13.11 -6.98 8.79
CA PRO A 32 14.51 -6.66 9.01
C PRO A 32 14.87 -6.71 10.50
N PRO A 33 16.17 -6.84 10.85
CA PRO A 33 16.62 -6.72 12.23
C PRO A 33 16.21 -5.39 12.86
N ALA A 34 15.91 -5.39 14.16
CA ALA A 34 15.62 -4.18 14.93
C ALA A 34 16.93 -3.59 15.50
N ASP A 35 17.81 -3.16 14.61
CA ASP A 35 19.18 -2.69 14.92
C ASP A 35 19.39 -1.19 14.63
N ALA A 36 18.28 -0.44 14.52
CA ALA A 36 18.25 0.96 14.12
C ALA A 36 18.80 1.23 12.71
N SER A 37 18.82 0.21 11.86
CA SER A 37 19.32 0.37 10.48
C SER A 37 18.40 1.22 9.63
N VAL A 38 19.01 2.10 8.82
CA VAL A 38 18.34 2.85 7.74
C VAL A 38 19.01 2.50 6.43
N THR A 39 18.30 1.73 5.60
CA THR A 39 18.81 1.27 4.30
C THR A 39 18.27 2.16 3.19
N THR A 40 19.15 2.67 2.33
CA THR A 40 18.75 3.40 1.12
C THR A 40 18.80 2.47 -0.08
N VAL A 41 17.72 2.45 -0.86
CA VAL A 41 17.59 1.67 -2.10
C VAL A 41 17.07 2.59 -3.22
N PRO A 42 17.23 2.24 -4.49
CA PRO A 42 16.70 3.04 -5.59
C PRO A 42 15.18 3.24 -5.50
N ALA A 43 14.69 4.37 -6.05
CA ALA A 43 13.28 4.69 -6.07
C ALA A 43 12.45 3.59 -6.76
N PRO A 44 11.25 3.26 -6.24
CA PRO A 44 10.40 2.26 -6.87
C PRO A 44 9.81 2.79 -8.17
N ALA A 45 9.76 1.94 -9.21
CA ALA A 45 8.99 2.23 -10.42
C ALA A 45 7.51 1.95 -10.19
N LEU A 46 6.64 2.80 -10.74
CA LEU A 46 5.21 2.50 -10.88
C LEU A 46 4.94 1.84 -12.23
N LEU A 47 3.89 0.99 -12.27
CA LEU A 47 3.59 0.14 -13.42
C LEU A 47 3.13 0.89 -14.68
N ASP A 48 2.71 2.15 -14.62
CA ASP A 48 2.16 2.92 -15.76
C ASP A 48 2.93 4.21 -16.08
N GLY A 49 4.21 4.25 -15.71
CA GLY A 49 5.05 5.44 -15.95
C GLY A 49 4.85 6.58 -14.94
N ARG A 50 3.95 6.44 -13.98
CA ARG A 50 3.87 7.36 -12.84
C ARG A 50 5.05 7.11 -11.92
N ARG A 51 5.76 8.17 -11.55
CA ARG A 51 6.89 8.05 -10.64
C ARG A 51 6.43 8.28 -9.20
N VAL A 52 6.56 7.26 -8.37
CA VAL A 52 6.81 7.48 -6.95
C VAL A 52 8.25 8.00 -6.86
N ARG A 53 8.41 9.23 -6.42
CA ARG A 53 9.73 9.88 -6.32
C ARG A 53 10.53 9.30 -5.19
N ALA A 54 9.85 8.99 -4.07
CA ALA A 54 10.43 8.23 -2.97
C ALA A 54 9.35 7.49 -2.19
N LEU A 55 9.78 6.45 -1.48
CA LEU A 55 8.98 5.71 -0.52
C LEU A 55 9.82 5.50 0.73
N VAL A 56 9.30 5.86 1.89
CA VAL A 56 9.89 5.49 3.18
C VAL A 56 9.01 4.45 3.84
N VAL A 57 9.58 3.30 4.15
CA VAL A 57 8.92 2.24 4.91
C VAL A 57 9.69 2.00 6.18
N GLY A 58 9.00 1.97 7.32
CA GLY A 58 9.62 1.74 8.61
C GLY A 58 8.84 0.77 9.48
N GLY A 59 9.54 0.06 10.32
CA GLY A 59 9.00 -0.81 11.35
C GLY A 59 9.79 -0.68 12.65
N THR A 60 9.61 -1.62 13.57
CA THR A 60 10.30 -1.58 14.86
C THR A 60 11.81 -1.67 14.67
N GLY A 61 12.50 -0.52 14.83
CA GLY A 61 13.96 -0.44 14.80
C GLY A 61 14.61 -0.64 13.44
N TRP A 62 13.91 -0.44 12.33
CA TRP A 62 14.46 -0.48 10.98
C TRP A 62 13.69 0.44 10.03
N HIS A 63 14.39 0.99 9.03
CA HIS A 63 13.77 1.78 7.97
C HIS A 63 14.40 1.48 6.61
N VAL A 64 13.60 1.61 5.55
CA VAL A 64 14.06 1.60 4.16
C VAL A 64 13.60 2.89 3.49
N VAL A 65 14.57 3.62 2.94
CA VAL A 65 14.35 4.83 2.13
C VAL A 65 14.58 4.46 0.68
N ALA A 66 13.52 4.29 -0.08
CA ALA A 66 13.58 4.00 -1.51
C ALA A 66 13.50 5.30 -2.29
N ALA A 67 14.64 5.81 -2.73
CA ALA A 67 14.77 7.09 -3.42
C ALA A 67 16.08 7.14 -4.22
N ASP A 68 16.09 7.87 -5.34
CA ASP A 68 17.30 8.11 -6.14
C ASP A 68 18.11 9.26 -5.52
N VAL A 69 18.66 9.03 -4.33
CA VAL A 69 19.47 9.97 -3.55
C VAL A 69 20.74 9.30 -3.03
N ASP A 70 21.74 10.11 -2.67
CA ASP A 70 22.98 9.61 -2.06
C ASP A 70 22.67 8.98 -0.67
N PRO A 71 23.03 7.69 -0.45
CA PRO A 71 22.88 7.03 0.85
C PRO A 71 23.58 7.78 2.00
N ALA A 72 24.71 8.39 1.74
CA ALA A 72 25.45 9.16 2.74
C ALA A 72 24.65 10.42 3.17
N TRP A 73 23.93 11.05 2.25
CA TRP A 73 23.03 12.15 2.59
C TRP A 73 21.88 11.66 3.49
N VAL A 74 21.24 10.53 3.16
CA VAL A 74 20.18 9.97 4.02
C VAL A 74 20.73 9.69 5.41
N ALA A 75 21.86 9.00 5.52
CA ALA A 75 22.49 8.68 6.80
C ALA A 75 22.77 9.94 7.63
N ALA A 76 23.29 11.02 7.02
CA ALA A 76 23.54 12.28 7.70
C ALA A 76 22.26 12.96 8.22
N GLN A 77 21.15 12.88 7.45
CA GLN A 77 19.88 13.48 7.86
C GLN A 77 19.27 12.81 9.10
N VAL A 78 19.44 11.51 9.26
CA VAL A 78 18.82 10.72 10.32
C VAL A 78 19.78 10.29 11.44
N ALA A 79 21.06 10.69 11.37
CA ALA A 79 22.12 10.27 12.31
C ALA A 79 21.82 10.60 13.78
N HIS A 80 21.05 11.67 14.03
CA HIS A 80 20.70 12.11 15.38
C HIS A 80 19.66 11.20 16.05
N ASP A 81 18.82 10.53 15.27
CA ASP A 81 17.80 9.57 15.72
C ASP A 81 17.39 8.65 14.57
N PRO A 82 18.08 7.53 14.34
CA PRO A 82 17.76 6.62 13.24
C PRO A 82 16.45 5.83 13.45
N ILE A 83 15.82 5.93 14.61
CA ILE A 83 14.54 5.26 14.91
C ILE A 83 13.36 6.17 14.58
N GLU A 84 13.35 7.43 15.00
CA GLU A 84 12.19 8.31 14.81
C GLU A 84 12.36 9.22 13.59
N ALA A 85 13.58 9.67 13.29
CA ALA A 85 13.82 10.65 12.23
C ALA A 85 13.36 10.20 10.83
N PRO A 86 13.51 8.93 10.38
CA PRO A 86 13.18 8.57 9.01
C PRO A 86 11.69 8.72 8.63
N LEU A 87 10.78 8.63 9.59
CA LEU A 87 9.36 8.91 9.40
C LEU A 87 8.93 10.25 10.00
N GLY A 88 9.88 11.04 10.49
CA GLY A 88 9.65 12.37 11.03
C GLY A 88 9.44 13.41 9.93
N ALA A 89 8.58 14.40 10.21
CA ALA A 89 8.22 15.45 9.25
C ALA A 89 9.45 16.18 8.67
N ARG A 90 10.49 16.43 9.49
CA ARG A 90 11.70 17.14 9.05
C ARG A 90 12.44 16.38 7.94
N PHE A 91 12.67 15.09 8.12
CA PHE A 91 13.35 14.26 7.12
C PHE A 91 12.46 14.08 5.88
N LEU A 92 11.17 13.83 6.06
CA LEU A 92 10.23 13.63 4.94
C LEU A 92 10.13 14.89 4.06
N SER A 93 10.10 16.09 4.67
CA SER A 93 10.14 17.34 3.90
C SER A 93 11.47 17.52 3.16
N ALA A 94 12.60 17.29 3.83
CA ALA A 94 13.92 17.38 3.18
C ALA A 94 14.08 16.37 2.04
N LEU A 95 13.55 15.15 2.19
CA LEU A 95 13.54 14.13 1.14
C LEU A 95 12.67 14.56 -0.04
N ALA A 96 11.47 15.08 0.24
CA ALA A 96 10.54 15.56 -0.78
C ALA A 96 11.17 16.71 -1.59
N ASP A 97 11.74 17.70 -0.94
CA ASP A 97 12.48 18.80 -1.59
C ASP A 97 13.62 18.26 -2.48
N ARG A 98 14.35 17.26 -1.99
CA ARG A 98 15.50 16.66 -2.69
C ARG A 98 15.11 15.93 -3.96
N VAL A 99 13.96 15.24 -3.94
CA VAL A 99 13.47 14.49 -5.10
C VAL A 99 12.48 15.29 -5.96
N GLY A 100 12.15 16.51 -5.57
CA GLY A 100 11.22 17.40 -6.26
C GLY A 100 9.78 16.92 -6.20
N GLY A 101 9.30 16.46 -5.04
CA GLY A 101 7.96 15.94 -4.80
C GLY A 101 7.32 16.53 -3.54
N GLU A 102 6.16 15.99 -3.17
CA GLU A 102 5.44 16.33 -1.95
C GLU A 102 5.27 15.07 -1.09
N PRO A 103 5.49 15.15 0.23
CA PRO A 103 5.28 14.01 1.11
C PRO A 103 3.79 13.74 1.27
N GLY A 104 3.39 12.49 1.07
CA GLY A 104 2.04 12.03 1.36
C GLY A 104 1.77 11.90 2.87
N VAL A 105 0.64 11.30 3.19
CA VAL A 105 0.27 11.02 4.58
C VAL A 105 1.09 9.84 5.10
N LEU A 106 1.49 9.89 6.37
CA LEU A 106 1.99 8.73 7.07
C LEU A 106 0.84 7.72 7.25
N ASP A 107 1.00 6.54 6.71
CA ASP A 107 0.01 5.45 6.79
C ASP A 107 0.56 4.27 7.59
N ALA A 108 -0.28 3.67 8.42
CA ALA A 108 -0.04 2.33 8.92
C ALA A 108 -0.12 1.35 7.74
N LEU A 109 0.91 0.52 7.56
CA LEU A 109 0.99 -0.48 6.52
C LEU A 109 0.47 -1.82 7.05
N LEU A 110 -0.63 -2.28 6.47
CA LEU A 110 -1.29 -3.53 6.84
C LEU A 110 -1.22 -4.54 5.69
N VAL A 111 -1.17 -5.82 6.03
CA VAL A 111 -1.17 -6.90 5.05
C VAL A 111 -2.13 -8.02 5.45
N ALA A 112 -2.81 -8.59 4.47
CA ALA A 112 -3.51 -9.87 4.57
C ALA A 112 -2.96 -10.85 3.54
N LEU A 113 -2.82 -12.11 3.95
CA LEU A 113 -2.50 -13.21 3.04
C LEU A 113 -3.75 -13.69 2.33
N PRO A 114 -3.60 -14.40 1.19
CA PRO A 114 -4.72 -15.02 0.51
C PRO A 114 -5.58 -15.84 1.47
N ALA A 115 -6.88 -15.67 1.38
CA ALA A 115 -7.85 -16.36 2.22
C ALA A 115 -9.05 -16.83 1.37
N PRO A 116 -9.76 -17.89 1.78
CA PRO A 116 -11.03 -18.22 1.19
C PRO A 116 -12.03 -17.07 1.30
N ALA A 117 -13.03 -17.03 0.42
CA ALA A 117 -14.10 -16.05 0.52
C ALA A 117 -14.75 -16.08 1.90
N ALA A 118 -14.83 -14.92 2.54
CA ALA A 118 -15.49 -14.80 3.85
C ALA A 118 -17.01 -15.04 3.66
N PRO A 119 -17.63 -15.93 4.44
CA PRO A 119 -19.06 -16.16 4.36
C PRO A 119 -19.86 -14.93 4.82
N GLY A 120 -21.03 -14.72 4.22
CA GLY A 120 -22.04 -13.77 4.73
C GLY A 120 -21.98 -12.34 4.18
N LEU A 121 -21.04 -12.00 3.29
CA LEU A 121 -21.07 -10.72 2.56
C LEU A 121 -21.20 -10.98 1.05
N GLU A 122 -22.34 -10.63 0.49
CA GLU A 122 -22.54 -10.64 -0.96
C GLU A 122 -21.89 -9.40 -1.57
N LEU A 123 -21.05 -9.60 -2.58
CA LEU A 123 -20.38 -8.55 -3.34
C LEU A 123 -20.60 -8.74 -4.83
N VAL A 124 -21.02 -7.69 -5.50
CA VAL A 124 -21.22 -7.64 -6.94
C VAL A 124 -20.07 -6.83 -7.54
N GLU A 125 -19.34 -7.41 -8.48
CA GLU A 125 -18.33 -6.68 -9.24
C GLU A 125 -19.00 -5.66 -10.15
N THR A 126 -18.54 -4.41 -10.10
CA THR A 126 -19.07 -3.30 -10.87
C THR A 126 -17.96 -2.66 -11.71
N GLY A 127 -18.33 -1.96 -12.77
CA GLY A 127 -17.39 -1.11 -13.48
C GLY A 127 -16.89 0.05 -12.60
N PRO A 128 -15.78 0.69 -12.99
CA PRO A 128 -15.31 1.89 -12.30
C PRO A 128 -16.36 3.00 -12.46
N GLY A 129 -16.97 3.40 -11.34
CA GLY A 129 -17.94 4.48 -11.26
C GLY A 129 -17.33 5.79 -10.77
N GLU A 130 -18.17 6.81 -10.61
CA GLU A 130 -17.78 8.17 -10.21
C GLU A 130 -17.54 8.33 -8.68
N HIS A 131 -17.62 7.26 -7.91
CA HIS A 131 -17.44 7.35 -6.47
C HIS A 131 -16.05 7.90 -6.10
N PRO A 132 -15.91 8.84 -5.14
CA PRO A 132 -14.61 9.45 -4.80
C PRO A 132 -13.51 8.43 -4.45
N ARG A 133 -13.86 7.33 -3.80
CA ARG A 133 -12.94 6.22 -3.48
C ARG A 133 -12.43 5.53 -4.74
N VAL A 134 -13.28 5.33 -5.75
CA VAL A 134 -12.91 4.72 -7.03
C VAL A 134 -12.02 5.67 -7.82
N ARG A 135 -12.37 6.97 -7.91
CA ARG A 135 -11.52 7.98 -8.54
C ARG A 135 -10.13 8.04 -7.91
N ARG A 136 -10.07 7.98 -6.57
CA ARG A 136 -8.77 7.90 -5.87
C ARG A 136 -8.00 6.63 -6.22
N ALA A 137 -8.67 5.49 -6.29
CA ALA A 137 -8.03 4.24 -6.71
C ALA A 137 -7.46 4.35 -8.13
N LEU A 138 -8.24 4.84 -9.09
CA LEU A 138 -7.81 5.06 -10.47
C LEU A 138 -6.68 6.09 -10.61
N ALA A 139 -6.61 7.08 -9.70
CA ALA A 139 -5.55 8.07 -9.71
C ALA A 139 -4.18 7.50 -9.25
N HIS A 140 -4.16 6.42 -8.46
CA HIS A 140 -2.94 5.92 -7.80
C HIS A 140 -2.64 4.45 -8.09
N ARG A 141 -3.52 3.72 -8.82
CA ARG A 141 -3.41 2.27 -9.06
C ARG A 141 -3.75 1.93 -10.49
N THR A 142 -3.17 0.83 -10.98
CA THR A 142 -3.58 0.15 -12.22
C THR A 142 -4.43 -1.07 -11.90
N ASP A 143 -5.00 -1.71 -12.92
CA ASP A 143 -5.82 -2.92 -12.79
C ASP A 143 -6.93 -2.79 -11.73
N VAL A 144 -7.55 -1.60 -11.67
CA VAL A 144 -8.56 -1.28 -10.67
C VAL A 144 -9.84 -2.08 -10.92
N ARG A 145 -10.25 -2.83 -9.90
CA ARG A 145 -11.49 -3.58 -9.84
C ARG A 145 -12.32 -3.11 -8.64
N VAL A 146 -13.61 -3.07 -8.80
CA VAL A 146 -14.54 -2.50 -7.81
C VAL A 146 -15.68 -3.47 -7.54
N TRP A 147 -16.03 -3.64 -6.29
CA TRP A 147 -17.20 -4.40 -5.83
C TRP A 147 -18.05 -3.54 -4.91
N THR A 148 -19.35 -3.75 -4.96
CA THR A 148 -20.32 -3.13 -4.05
C THR A 148 -21.20 -4.20 -3.42
N THR A 149 -21.77 -3.89 -2.26
CA THR A 149 -22.92 -4.64 -1.77
C THR A 149 -24.11 -4.46 -2.73
N PRO A 150 -25.06 -5.41 -2.82
CA PRO A 150 -26.19 -5.31 -3.73
C PRO A 150 -27.02 -4.03 -3.58
N ASP A 151 -27.10 -3.50 -2.36
CA ASP A 151 -27.78 -2.24 -2.03
C ASP A 151 -26.91 -0.99 -2.27
N GLY A 152 -25.66 -1.17 -2.69
CA GLY A 152 -24.71 -0.08 -2.94
C GLY A 152 -24.23 0.69 -1.70
N THR A 153 -24.51 0.21 -0.49
CA THR A 153 -24.17 0.92 0.75
C THR A 153 -22.71 0.78 1.17
N ALA A 154 -22.01 -0.20 0.62
CA ALA A 154 -20.59 -0.42 0.88
C ALA A 154 -19.84 -0.77 -0.41
N LEU A 155 -18.57 -0.35 -0.47
CA LEU A 155 -17.71 -0.45 -1.66
C LEU A 155 -16.32 -0.95 -1.27
N LEU A 156 -15.76 -1.80 -2.12
CA LEU A 156 -14.38 -2.26 -2.06
C LEU A 156 -13.72 -2.03 -3.42
N ALA A 157 -12.54 -1.43 -3.41
CA ALA A 157 -11.71 -1.25 -4.60
C ALA A 157 -10.37 -1.94 -4.40
N LEU A 158 -9.95 -2.76 -5.36
CA LEU A 158 -8.60 -3.31 -5.46
C LEU A 158 -7.87 -2.66 -6.62
N GLY A 159 -6.56 -2.67 -6.58
CA GLY A 159 -5.71 -2.27 -7.71
C GLY A 159 -4.24 -2.46 -7.38
N ARG A 160 -3.40 -2.45 -8.42
CA ARG A 160 -1.95 -2.49 -8.26
C ARG A 160 -1.41 -1.10 -8.00
N GLY A 161 -0.78 -0.92 -6.85
CA GLY A 161 -0.18 0.34 -6.41
C GLY A 161 1.34 0.30 -6.41
N VAL A 162 1.95 0.79 -5.34
CA VAL A 162 3.41 0.91 -5.19
C VAL A 162 4.10 -0.43 -5.45
N CYS A 163 5.12 -0.43 -6.32
CA CYS A 163 5.87 -1.62 -6.75
C CYS A 163 4.98 -2.73 -7.36
N GLY A 164 3.78 -2.42 -7.82
CA GLY A 164 2.85 -3.39 -8.38
C GLY A 164 2.18 -4.31 -7.36
N ARG A 165 2.31 -4.06 -6.06
CA ARG A 165 1.57 -4.81 -5.03
C ARG A 165 0.07 -4.57 -5.14
N TRP A 166 -0.75 -5.57 -4.81
CA TRP A 166 -2.18 -5.39 -4.69
C TRP A 166 -2.52 -4.55 -3.46
N GLU A 167 -3.31 -3.53 -3.65
CA GLU A 167 -3.77 -2.63 -2.60
C GLU A 167 -5.29 -2.54 -2.59
N THR A 168 -5.86 -2.34 -1.40
CA THR A 168 -7.31 -2.19 -1.24
C THR A 168 -7.69 -0.87 -0.59
N GLY A 169 -8.91 -0.46 -0.85
CA GLY A 169 -9.59 0.60 -0.12
C GLY A 169 -11.07 0.26 0.02
N VAL A 170 -11.61 0.45 1.20
CA VAL A 170 -13.02 0.21 1.50
C VAL A 170 -13.73 1.51 1.84
N GLU A 171 -15.03 1.56 1.56
CA GLU A 171 -15.90 2.68 1.96
C GLU A 171 -17.25 2.11 2.40
N VAL A 172 -17.80 2.68 3.46
CA VAL A 172 -19.14 2.36 3.97
C VAL A 172 -19.91 3.67 4.10
N GLN A 173 -21.10 3.74 3.52
CA GLN A 173 -21.94 4.92 3.59
C GLN A 173 -22.22 5.32 5.06
N PRO A 174 -22.22 6.62 5.40
CA PRO A 174 -22.37 7.10 6.78
C PRO A 174 -23.57 6.51 7.51
N ALA A 175 -24.71 6.41 6.82
CA ALA A 175 -25.97 5.94 7.40
C ALA A 175 -25.95 4.47 7.90
N VAL A 176 -25.00 3.66 7.43
CA VAL A 176 -24.90 2.23 7.78
C VAL A 176 -23.60 1.87 8.50
N ARG A 177 -22.79 2.86 8.87
CA ARG A 177 -21.57 2.64 9.67
C ARG A 177 -21.90 2.08 11.05
N GLY A 178 -20.90 1.48 11.71
CA GLY A 178 -21.07 0.86 13.03
C GLY A 178 -21.76 -0.50 13.04
N ARG A 179 -22.11 -1.07 11.86
CA ARG A 179 -22.80 -2.36 11.72
C ARG A 179 -21.87 -3.51 11.27
N GLY A 180 -20.56 -3.33 11.35
CA GLY A 180 -19.59 -4.36 10.99
C GLY A 180 -19.24 -4.46 9.48
N LEU A 181 -19.90 -3.70 8.60
CA LEU A 181 -19.67 -3.77 7.15
C LEU A 181 -18.22 -3.50 6.73
N GLY A 182 -17.53 -2.54 7.39
CA GLY A 182 -16.11 -2.27 7.11
C GLY A 182 -15.22 -3.48 7.42
N THR A 183 -15.49 -4.17 8.52
CA THR A 183 -14.79 -5.41 8.89
C THR A 183 -15.10 -6.54 7.91
N ALA A 184 -16.37 -6.69 7.51
CA ALA A 184 -16.78 -7.70 6.54
C ALA A 184 -16.13 -7.47 5.15
N LEU A 185 -16.07 -6.22 4.67
CA LEU A 185 -15.35 -5.87 3.44
C LEU A 185 -13.86 -6.20 3.54
N ALA A 186 -13.21 -5.80 4.65
CA ALA A 186 -11.80 -6.09 4.87
C ALA A 186 -11.51 -7.60 4.93
N ALA A 187 -12.42 -8.40 5.51
CA ALA A 187 -12.31 -9.86 5.55
C ALA A 187 -12.52 -10.52 4.18
N ALA A 188 -13.40 -9.97 3.33
CA ALA A 188 -13.67 -10.49 2.00
C ALA A 188 -12.57 -10.14 0.97
N ALA A 189 -11.90 -9.01 1.15
CA ALA A 189 -10.96 -8.44 0.18
C ALA A 189 -9.83 -9.41 -0.26
N PRO A 190 -9.17 -10.19 0.62
CA PRO A 190 -8.07 -11.08 0.21
C PRO A 190 -8.50 -12.18 -0.77
N ALA A 191 -9.76 -12.64 -0.72
CA ALA A 191 -10.28 -13.66 -1.62
C ALA A 191 -10.49 -13.16 -3.06
N LEU A 192 -10.54 -11.83 -3.25
CA LEU A 192 -10.78 -11.19 -4.54
C LEU A 192 -9.49 -10.88 -5.31
N VAL A 193 -8.33 -11.13 -4.70
CA VAL A 193 -7.03 -10.84 -5.31
C VAL A 193 -6.71 -11.89 -6.39
N PRO A 194 -6.51 -11.49 -7.65
CA PRO A 194 -6.10 -12.41 -8.70
C PRO A 194 -4.75 -13.07 -8.36
N GLY A 195 -4.65 -14.37 -8.62
CA GLY A 195 -3.41 -15.13 -8.41
C GLY A 195 -3.04 -15.42 -6.96
N GLY A 196 -3.87 -15.03 -5.99
CA GLY A 196 -3.61 -15.32 -4.58
C GLY A 196 -2.36 -14.63 -4.02
N GLU A 197 -2.11 -13.40 -4.45
CA GLU A 197 -1.02 -12.58 -3.92
C GLU A 197 -1.41 -11.92 -2.58
N PRO A 198 -0.44 -11.52 -1.73
CA PRO A 198 -0.73 -10.71 -0.54
C PRO A 198 -1.43 -9.41 -0.90
N LEU A 199 -2.41 -9.02 -0.08
CA LEU A 199 -3.16 -7.77 -0.23
C LEU A 199 -2.74 -6.77 0.84
N TRP A 200 -2.55 -5.52 0.42
CA TRP A 200 -2.04 -4.43 1.26
C TRP A 200 -3.09 -3.37 1.49
N ALA A 201 -3.05 -2.74 2.66
CA ALA A 201 -3.83 -1.56 2.97
C ALA A 201 -2.96 -0.50 3.63
N GLN A 202 -3.14 0.74 3.18
CA GLN A 202 -2.55 1.95 3.74
C GLN A 202 -3.66 2.68 4.49
N VAL A 203 -3.46 2.85 5.79
CA VAL A 203 -4.49 3.45 6.64
C VAL A 203 -3.87 4.55 7.50
N ALA A 204 -4.28 5.79 7.27
CA ALA A 204 -3.85 6.90 8.11
C ALA A 204 -4.16 6.62 9.59
N PRO A 205 -3.21 6.82 10.53
CA PRO A 205 -3.43 6.57 11.96
C PRO A 205 -4.65 7.30 12.54
N ALA A 206 -4.97 8.47 12.01
CA ALA A 206 -6.17 9.22 12.39
C ALA A 206 -7.48 8.54 11.95
N ASN A 207 -7.45 7.63 10.97
CA ASN A 207 -8.62 6.86 10.55
C ASN A 207 -8.78 5.61 11.42
N THR A 208 -9.07 5.83 12.70
CA THR A 208 -9.19 4.77 13.70
C THR A 208 -10.32 3.78 13.39
N ALA A 209 -11.38 4.22 12.72
CA ALA A 209 -12.48 3.33 12.30
C ALA A 209 -11.98 2.29 11.27
N SER A 210 -11.23 2.71 10.25
CA SER A 210 -10.63 1.78 9.28
C SER A 210 -9.60 0.87 9.94
N LEU A 211 -8.69 1.41 10.77
CA LEU A 211 -7.70 0.59 11.48
C LEU A 211 -8.39 -0.53 12.28
N ARG A 212 -9.40 -0.19 13.08
CA ARG A 212 -10.15 -1.19 13.85
C ARG A 212 -10.83 -2.24 12.97
N SER A 213 -11.39 -1.82 11.83
CA SER A 213 -12.04 -2.74 10.89
C SER A 213 -11.05 -3.73 10.27
N PHE A 214 -9.91 -3.26 9.80
CA PHE A 214 -8.87 -4.11 9.22
C PHE A 214 -8.27 -5.07 10.27
N LEU A 215 -7.92 -4.57 11.46
CA LEU A 215 -7.38 -5.41 12.54
C LEU A 215 -8.39 -6.47 13.00
N ALA A 216 -9.67 -6.12 13.15
CA ALA A 216 -10.74 -7.06 13.50
C ALA A 216 -10.98 -8.11 12.40
N ALA A 217 -10.68 -7.80 11.13
CA ALA A 217 -10.71 -8.72 10.00
C ALA A 217 -9.45 -9.61 9.89
N GLY A 218 -8.52 -9.55 10.86
CA GLY A 218 -7.31 -10.36 10.89
C GLY A 218 -6.13 -9.82 10.08
N TRP A 219 -6.22 -8.58 9.58
CA TRP A 219 -5.08 -7.93 8.92
C TRP A 219 -3.97 -7.65 9.91
N ARG A 220 -2.74 -7.83 9.46
CA ARG A 220 -1.56 -7.69 10.30
C ARG A 220 -0.83 -6.38 10.00
N PRO A 221 -0.61 -5.51 11.01
CA PRO A 221 0.26 -4.36 10.83
C PRO A 221 1.72 -4.83 10.70
N VAL A 222 2.45 -4.26 9.75
CA VAL A 222 3.84 -4.64 9.48
C VAL A 222 4.80 -3.46 9.52
N GLY A 223 4.29 -2.25 9.68
CA GLY A 223 5.06 -1.03 9.77
C GLY A 223 4.23 0.20 9.42
N ALA A 224 4.92 1.24 9.03
CA ALA A 224 4.34 2.46 8.49
C ALA A 224 5.04 2.85 7.19
N GLU A 225 4.37 3.62 6.35
CA GLU A 225 4.97 4.13 5.12
C GLU A 225 4.54 5.56 4.79
N VAL A 226 5.39 6.25 4.05
CA VAL A 226 5.08 7.53 3.40
C VAL A 226 5.53 7.45 1.95
N VAL A 227 4.63 7.78 1.05
CA VAL A 227 4.92 7.92 -0.39
C VAL A 227 5.17 9.39 -0.69
N VAL A 228 6.23 9.70 -1.44
CA VAL A 228 6.53 11.04 -1.98
C VAL A 228 6.25 11.01 -3.49
N GLY A 229 5.34 11.88 -3.95
CA GLY A 229 4.86 11.92 -5.33
C GLY A 229 4.99 13.28 -6.01
#